data_2b96851d298acec7f796d9817a5badb3
#
_entry.id   2b96851d298acec7f796d9817a5badb3
#
_cell.length_a   1.000
_cell.length_b   1.000
_cell.length_c   1.000
_cell.angle_alpha   90.00
_cell.angle_beta   90.00
_cell.angle_gamma   90.00
#
_symmetry.space_group_name_H-M   'P 1'
#
loop_
_entity.id
_entity.type
_entity.pdbx_description
1 polymer ?
#
loop_
_entity_poly.entity_id
_entity_poly.type
_entity_poly.pdbx_seq_one_letter_code
_entity_poly.pdbx_strand_id
1 'polypeptide(L)' 'MIEKVGAVTATPGYCSEVITLFIGTELDSGDANPDQNEYIATVKMPLKEAVRMADAGEIEDSKTLVLIYKAARRLGL' A
#
# COMPACT_ATOMS: atom_id res chain seq x y z
N MET A 1 0.22 9.59 11.96
CA MET A 1 -1.00 10.08 11.28
C MET A 1 -1.43 9.07 10.22
N ILE A 2 -2.71 8.75 10.19
CA ILE A 2 -3.27 7.82 9.20
C ILE A 2 -4.30 8.59 8.38
N GLU A 3 -4.19 8.50 7.07
CA GLU A 3 -5.06 9.22 6.17
C GLU A 3 -5.66 8.29 5.13
N LYS A 4 -6.97 8.39 4.95
CA LYS A 4 -7.66 7.65 3.89
C LYS A 4 -7.32 8.30 2.55
N VAL A 5 -6.84 7.51 1.60
CA VAL A 5 -6.42 8.04 0.29
C VAL A 5 -7.26 7.53 -0.87
N GLY A 6 -8.22 6.70 -0.61
CA GLY A 6 -9.12 6.23 -1.66
C GLY A 6 -9.63 4.82 -1.40
N ALA A 7 -10.22 4.26 -2.42
CA ALA A 7 -10.72 2.88 -2.38
C ALA A 7 -10.59 2.28 -3.78
N VAL A 8 -10.45 0.97 -3.83
CA VAL A 8 -10.35 0.24 -5.09
C VAL A 8 -11.23 -1.00 -5.07
N THR A 9 -11.66 -1.42 -6.26
CA THR A 9 -12.35 -2.69 -6.46
C THR A 9 -11.46 -3.55 -7.34
N ALA A 10 -11.04 -4.70 -6.82
CA ALA A 10 -10.07 -5.53 -7.52
C ALA A 10 -10.62 -6.17 -8.79
N THR A 11 -11.86 -6.61 -8.78
CA THR A 11 -12.48 -7.30 -9.93
C THR A 11 -13.89 -6.80 -10.16
N PRO A 12 -14.06 -5.60 -10.75
CA PRO A 12 -15.41 -5.08 -11.03
C PRO A 12 -16.18 -6.05 -11.92
N GLY A 13 -17.41 -6.33 -11.56
CA GLY A 13 -18.25 -7.27 -12.30
C GLY A 13 -18.24 -8.69 -11.76
N TYR A 14 -17.25 -9.07 -11.01
CA TYR A 14 -17.17 -10.39 -10.36
C TYR A 14 -17.23 -10.32 -8.85
N CYS A 15 -16.80 -9.22 -8.30
CA CYS A 15 -16.71 -9.05 -6.86
C CYS A 15 -17.15 -7.64 -6.51
N SER A 16 -18.03 -7.55 -5.51
CA SER A 16 -18.47 -6.26 -5.00
C SER A 16 -17.59 -5.74 -3.86
N GLU A 17 -16.50 -6.43 -3.58
CA GLU A 17 -15.60 -6.01 -2.51
C GLU A 17 -14.92 -4.70 -2.85
N VAL A 18 -15.05 -3.73 -1.95
CA VAL A 18 -14.37 -2.45 -2.04
C VAL A 18 -13.28 -2.43 -0.97
N ILE A 19 -12.05 -2.18 -1.38
CA ILE A 19 -10.91 -2.10 -0.47
C ILE A 19 -10.57 -0.65 -0.23
N THR A 20 -10.71 -0.20 1.03
CA THR A 20 -10.39 1.17 1.40
C THR A 20 -8.88 1.28 1.67
N LEU A 21 -8.26 2.31 1.12
CA LEU A 21 -6.81 2.50 1.18
C LEU A 21 -6.45 3.62 2.16
N PHE A 22 -5.43 3.36 2.97
CA PHE A 22 -4.91 4.33 3.95
C PHE A 22 -3.40 4.46 3.80
N ILE A 23 -2.89 5.66 4.07
CA ILE A 23 -1.46 5.90 4.18
C ILE A 23 -1.18 6.38 5.61
N GLY A 24 -0.24 5.72 6.28
CA GLY A 24 0.23 6.13 7.59
C GLY A 24 1.56 6.84 7.48
N THR A 25 1.72 7.94 8.23
CA THR A 25 2.95 8.70 8.30
C THR A 25 3.29 8.99 9.75
N GLU A 26 4.55 9.31 10.01
CA GLU A 26 5.02 9.63 11.37
C GLU A 26 4.71 8.52 12.37
N LEU A 27 4.87 7.27 11.93
CA LEU A 27 4.59 6.11 12.75
C LEU A 27 5.77 5.76 13.64
N ASP A 28 5.46 5.27 14.84
CA ASP A 28 6.51 4.75 15.73
C ASP A 28 7.01 3.42 15.20
N SER A 29 8.34 3.26 15.19
CA SER A 29 9.00 2.10 14.63
C SER A 29 8.99 0.94 15.60
N GLY A 30 8.12 0.34 16.00
CA GLY A 30 8.18 -0.79 16.94
C GLY A 30 6.84 -1.45 17.13
N ASP A 31 5.80 -0.82 16.64
CA ASP A 31 4.45 -1.24 16.91
C ASP A 31 3.78 -1.98 15.78
N ALA A 32 4.56 -2.68 14.97
CA ALA A 32 3.98 -3.67 14.09
C ALA A 32 3.51 -4.81 14.99
N ASN A 33 2.28 -4.74 15.40
CA ASN A 33 1.68 -5.76 16.24
C ASN A 33 0.59 -6.43 15.41
N PRO A 34 0.99 -7.28 14.46
CA PRO A 34 0.00 -7.99 13.65
C PRO A 34 -0.81 -8.89 14.56
N ASP A 35 -2.09 -8.98 14.29
CA ASP A 35 -2.97 -9.88 14.95
C ASP A 35 -2.36 -11.28 14.94
N GLN A 36 -2.45 -12.01 16.03
CA GLN A 36 -1.77 -13.31 16.18
C GLN A 36 -2.16 -14.32 15.09
N ASN A 37 -3.24 -14.07 14.38
CA ASN A 37 -3.74 -14.96 13.33
C ASN A 37 -3.38 -14.50 11.92
N GLU A 38 -2.62 -13.43 11.78
CA GLU A 38 -2.24 -12.92 10.47
C GLU A 38 -0.74 -13.01 10.27
N TYR A 39 -0.35 -13.71 9.21
CA TYR A 39 1.05 -13.76 8.79
C TYR A 39 1.31 -12.59 7.85
N ILE A 40 1.70 -11.45 8.43
CA ILE A 40 2.04 -10.28 7.63
C ILE A 40 3.56 -10.14 7.60
N ALA A 41 4.12 -10.28 6.41
CA ALA A 41 5.52 -10.00 6.20
C ALA A 41 5.67 -8.51 5.87
N THR A 42 6.38 -7.78 6.72
CA THR A 42 6.65 -6.37 6.49
C THR A 42 8.03 -6.21 5.85
N VAL A 43 8.07 -5.54 4.71
CA VAL A 43 9.31 -5.22 4.02
C VAL A 43 9.52 -3.71 4.08
N LYS A 44 10.67 -3.29 4.59
CA LYS A 44 11.04 -1.86 4.62
C LYS A 44 11.92 -1.55 3.43
N MET A 45 11.56 -0.51 2.68
CA MET A 45 12.37 -0.07 1.56
C MET A 45 12.15 1.42 1.30
N PRO A 46 13.09 2.11 0.67
CA PRO A 46 12.87 3.48 0.23
C PRO A 46 11.71 3.55 -0.76
N LEU A 47 10.91 4.60 -0.68
CA LEU A 47 9.77 4.75 -1.60
C LEU A 47 10.23 4.79 -3.06
N LYS A 48 11.38 5.40 -3.34
CA LYS A 48 11.93 5.41 -4.71
C LYS A 48 12.13 4.00 -5.26
N GLU A 49 12.59 3.08 -4.42
CA GLU A 49 12.76 1.70 -4.84
C GLU A 49 11.43 1.02 -5.10
N ALA A 50 10.43 1.28 -4.25
CA ALA A 50 9.10 0.74 -4.47
C ALA A 50 8.50 1.24 -5.79
N VAL A 51 8.67 2.52 -6.11
CA VAL A 51 8.24 3.09 -7.38
C VAL A 51 8.94 2.44 -8.56
N ARG A 52 10.26 2.25 -8.44
CA ARG A 52 11.03 1.56 -9.47
C ARG A 52 10.48 0.15 -9.74
N MET A 53 10.20 -0.59 -8.70
CA MET A 53 9.65 -1.93 -8.81
C MET A 53 8.25 -1.92 -9.44
N ALA A 54 7.43 -0.95 -9.06
CA ALA A 54 6.10 -0.80 -9.64
C ALA A 54 6.18 -0.47 -11.13
N ASP A 55 7.05 0.46 -11.51
CA ASP A 55 7.24 0.84 -12.91
C ASP A 55 7.80 -0.31 -13.75
N ALA A 56 8.63 -1.15 -13.16
CA ALA A 56 9.22 -2.29 -13.85
C ALA A 56 8.29 -3.51 -13.95
N GLY A 57 7.10 -3.44 -13.36
CA GLY A 57 6.17 -4.55 -13.39
C GLY A 57 6.50 -5.68 -12.42
N GLU A 58 7.31 -5.40 -11.42
CA GLU A 58 7.71 -6.41 -10.43
C GLU A 58 6.71 -6.58 -9.30
N ILE A 59 5.69 -5.73 -9.25
CA ILE A 59 4.63 -5.80 -8.23
C ILE A 59 3.31 -6.11 -8.93
N GLU A 60 2.69 -7.21 -8.57
CA GLU A 60 1.45 -7.65 -9.20
C GLU A 60 0.19 -7.24 -8.44
N ASP A 61 0.27 -7.02 -7.14
CA ASP A 61 -0.90 -6.68 -6.35
C ASP A 61 -1.41 -5.28 -6.68
N SER A 62 -2.64 -5.19 -7.17
CA SER A 62 -3.21 -3.93 -7.63
C SER A 62 -3.35 -2.90 -6.51
N LYS A 63 -3.75 -3.29 -5.31
CA LYS A 63 -3.88 -2.33 -4.20
C LYS A 63 -2.53 -1.77 -3.78
N THR A 64 -1.49 -2.60 -3.81
CA THR A 64 -0.13 -2.18 -3.51
C THR A 64 0.37 -1.16 -4.53
N LEU A 65 0.12 -1.42 -5.83
CA LEU A 65 0.49 -0.49 -6.89
C LEU A 65 -0.17 0.87 -6.70
N VAL A 66 -1.47 0.88 -6.43
CA VAL A 66 -2.19 2.14 -6.23
C VAL A 66 -1.63 2.90 -5.03
N LEU A 67 -1.35 2.22 -3.93
CA LEU A 67 -0.78 2.85 -2.74
C LEU A 67 0.61 3.42 -2.99
N ILE A 68 1.47 2.68 -3.71
CA ILE A 68 2.81 3.16 -4.04
C ILE A 68 2.74 4.43 -4.87
N TYR A 69 1.92 4.46 -5.91
CA TYR A 69 1.81 5.65 -6.75
C TYR A 69 1.17 6.83 -6.03
N LYS A 70 0.18 6.58 -5.18
CA LYS A 70 -0.41 7.66 -4.39
C LYS A 70 0.60 8.26 -3.40
N ALA A 71 1.39 7.41 -2.75
CA ALA A 71 2.43 7.87 -1.84
C ALA A 71 3.51 8.65 -2.57
N ALA A 72 3.93 8.16 -3.73
CA ALA A 72 4.95 8.83 -4.55
C ALA A 72 4.48 10.21 -4.99
N ARG A 73 3.24 10.30 -5.43
CA ARG A 73 2.69 11.59 -5.88
C ARG A 73 2.65 12.61 -4.75
N ARG A 74 2.33 12.18 -3.52
CA ARG A 74 2.32 13.06 -2.36
C ARG A 74 3.69 13.62 -2.03
N LEU A 75 4.75 12.87 -2.29
CA LEU A 75 6.12 13.28 -2.02
C LEU A 75 6.82 13.89 -3.23
N GLY A 76 6.12 14.04 -4.33
CA GLY A 76 6.70 14.65 -5.52
C GLY A 76 7.67 13.73 -6.27
N LEU A 77 7.52 12.44 -6.12
CA LEU A 77 8.39 11.48 -6.81
C LEU A 77 7.81 11.03 -8.14
#